data_df7bb24d1203b0874ce461ba455bd3de
#
_entry.id   df7bb24d1203b0874ce461ba455bd3de
#
_cell.length_a   1.000
_cell.length_b   1.000
_cell.length_c   1.000
_cell.angle_alpha   90.00
_cell.angle_beta   90.00
_cell.angle_gamma   90.00
#
_symmetry.space_group_name_H-M   'P 1'
#
loop_
_entity.id
_entity.type
_entity.pdbx_description
1 polymer ?
#
loop_
_entity_poly.entity_id
_entity_poly.type
_entity_poly.pdbx_seq_one_letter_code
_entity_poly.pdbx_strand_id
1 'polypeptide(L)'
;MLAAMERFEEYAHKAAHIKPVFKQVGMQMILFAKEEPKLYQLIFMSSISEAQTFDDIYAHLGSLADECLNVLQKDYDLSKADAKTLFEHVWIHTFGIGALCATGTCDFSHEQIAQMLTQDFTAMMMLMKSGKPSQASISG
;
A
#
# COMPACT_ATOMS: atom_id res chain seq x y z
N MET A 1 16.28 -8.57 -10.33
CA MET A 1 15.45 -8.29 -9.16
C MET A 1 15.89 -7.06 -8.39
N LEU A 2 17.17 -6.96 -8.07
CA LEU A 2 17.67 -5.82 -7.33
C LEU A 2 17.43 -4.49 -8.05
N ALA A 3 17.70 -4.47 -9.36
CA ALA A 3 17.49 -3.26 -10.15
C ALA A 3 16.01 -2.85 -10.19
N ALA A 4 15.11 -3.84 -10.20
CA ALA A 4 13.69 -3.57 -10.19
C ALA A 4 13.24 -2.96 -8.87
N MET A 5 13.78 -3.44 -7.75
CA MET A 5 13.49 -2.88 -6.44
C MET A 5 14.02 -1.45 -6.32
N GLU A 6 15.21 -1.19 -6.83
CA GLU A 6 15.75 0.17 -6.83
C GLU A 6 14.85 1.12 -7.62
N ARG A 7 14.33 0.67 -8.74
CA ARG A 7 13.44 1.48 -9.56
C ARG A 7 12.13 1.79 -8.80
N PHE A 8 11.57 0.80 -8.13
CA PHE A 8 10.39 1.01 -7.30
C PHE A 8 10.67 1.99 -6.16
N GLU A 9 11.83 1.85 -5.51
CA GLU A 9 12.20 2.74 -4.43
C GLU A 9 12.35 4.18 -4.89
N GLU A 10 12.80 4.41 -6.12
CA GLU A 10 12.85 5.76 -6.67
C GLU A 10 11.46 6.38 -6.73
N TYR A 11 10.46 5.62 -7.16
CA TYR A 11 9.08 6.09 -7.19
C TYR A 11 8.57 6.39 -5.79
N ALA A 12 8.84 5.50 -4.85
CA ALA A 12 8.38 5.67 -3.48
C ALA A 12 9.03 6.86 -2.80
N HIS A 13 10.32 7.08 -3.04
CA HIS A 13 11.03 8.20 -2.43
C HIS A 13 10.52 9.55 -2.93
N LYS A 14 10.06 9.63 -4.16
CA LYS A 14 9.43 10.87 -4.65
C LYS A 14 8.24 11.26 -3.82
N ALA A 15 7.53 10.29 -3.27
CA ALA A 15 6.34 10.54 -2.48
C ALA A 15 6.64 10.90 -1.03
N ALA A 16 7.88 10.67 -0.57
CA ALA A 16 8.22 10.78 0.85
C ALA A 16 8.04 12.19 1.41
N HIS A 17 8.06 13.19 0.55
CA HIS A 17 7.94 14.60 0.97
C HIS A 17 6.60 15.22 0.59
N ILE A 18 5.67 14.44 0.04
CA ILE A 18 4.36 14.91 -0.39
C ILE A 18 3.31 14.35 0.55
N LYS A 19 2.56 15.22 1.20
CA LYS A 19 1.50 14.78 2.12
C LYS A 19 0.17 14.70 1.40
N PRO A 20 -0.68 13.74 1.77
CA PRO A 20 -0.43 12.70 2.77
C PRO A 20 0.52 11.63 2.23
N VAL A 21 1.60 11.41 2.97
CA VAL A 21 2.71 10.56 2.51
C VAL A 21 2.23 9.16 2.13
N PHE A 22 1.43 8.55 2.98
CA PHE A 22 1.00 7.17 2.76
C PHE A 22 0.21 7.02 1.45
N LYS A 23 -0.70 7.96 1.19
CA LYS A 23 -1.47 7.96 -0.06
C LYS A 23 -0.55 8.12 -1.26
N GLN A 24 0.42 9.01 -1.15
CA GLN A 24 1.32 9.29 -2.26
C GLN A 24 2.21 8.08 -2.56
N VAL A 25 2.63 7.34 -1.55
CA VAL A 25 3.37 6.10 -1.77
C VAL A 25 2.51 5.11 -2.56
N GLY A 26 1.25 4.96 -2.20
CA GLY A 26 0.32 4.11 -2.94
C GLY A 26 0.15 4.56 -4.38
N MET A 27 -0.01 5.87 -4.59
CA MET A 27 -0.12 6.43 -5.94
C MET A 27 1.12 6.10 -6.77
N GLN A 28 2.31 6.25 -6.18
CA GLN A 28 3.55 5.97 -6.90
C GLN A 28 3.70 4.48 -7.20
N MET A 29 3.24 3.61 -6.32
CA MET A 29 3.26 2.17 -6.58
C MET A 29 2.42 1.83 -7.81
N ILE A 30 1.25 2.40 -7.92
CA ILE A 30 0.36 2.15 -9.05
C ILE A 30 0.91 2.79 -10.32
N LEU A 31 1.46 4.00 -10.22
CA LEU A 31 2.12 4.64 -11.34
C LEU A 31 3.27 3.78 -11.86
N PHE A 32 4.06 3.21 -10.95
CA PHE A 32 5.11 2.27 -11.31
C PHE A 32 4.53 1.08 -12.09
N ALA A 33 3.39 0.54 -11.65
CA ALA A 33 2.73 -0.55 -12.35
C ALA A 33 2.30 -0.17 -13.75
N LYS A 34 1.87 1.06 -13.96
CA LYS A 34 1.46 1.54 -15.28
C LYS A 34 2.64 1.82 -16.21
N GLU A 35 3.69 2.40 -15.67
CA GLU A 35 4.85 2.81 -16.47
C GLU A 35 5.87 1.69 -16.67
N GLU A 36 5.98 0.80 -15.68
CA GLU A 36 6.94 -0.29 -15.71
C GLU A 36 6.25 -1.61 -15.39
N PRO A 37 5.29 -2.02 -16.23
CA PRO A 37 4.46 -3.19 -15.91
C PRO A 37 5.25 -4.49 -15.74
N LYS A 38 6.30 -4.66 -16.53
CA LYS A 38 7.11 -5.88 -16.42
C LYS A 38 7.90 -5.92 -15.11
N LEU A 39 8.41 -4.76 -14.68
CA LEU A 39 9.13 -4.69 -13.41
C LEU A 39 8.17 -4.89 -12.24
N TYR A 40 6.98 -4.33 -12.33
CA TYR A 40 5.95 -4.54 -11.33
C TYR A 40 5.62 -6.02 -11.19
N GLN A 41 5.41 -6.70 -12.33
CA GLN A 41 5.11 -8.13 -12.33
C GLN A 41 6.26 -8.93 -11.73
N LEU A 42 7.49 -8.55 -12.04
CA LEU A 42 8.65 -9.25 -11.52
C LEU A 42 8.75 -9.12 -10.00
N ILE A 43 8.56 -7.92 -9.46
CA ILE A 43 8.67 -7.67 -8.03
C ILE A 43 7.46 -8.24 -7.27
N PHE A 44 6.27 -7.84 -7.68
CA PHE A 44 5.07 -8.05 -6.85
C PHE A 44 4.30 -9.30 -7.24
N MET A 45 4.38 -9.72 -8.48
CA MET A 45 3.59 -10.84 -8.96
C MET A 45 4.41 -12.12 -9.13
N SER A 46 5.74 -12.03 -9.04
CA SER A 46 6.61 -13.20 -9.11
C SER A 46 7.34 -13.42 -7.78
N SER A 47 8.11 -12.43 -7.33
CA SER A 47 8.91 -12.59 -6.11
C SER A 47 8.06 -12.58 -4.86
N ILE A 48 7.20 -11.57 -4.72
CA ILE A 48 6.37 -11.44 -3.52
C ILE A 48 5.28 -12.49 -3.51
N SER A 49 4.94 -13.05 -4.67
CA SER A 49 3.95 -14.13 -4.72
C SER A 49 4.39 -15.39 -3.97
N GLU A 50 5.66 -15.51 -3.65
CA GLU A 50 6.14 -16.61 -2.81
C GLU A 50 5.90 -16.36 -1.32
N ALA A 51 5.56 -15.13 -0.96
CA ALA A 51 5.27 -14.79 0.41
C ALA A 51 4.02 -15.54 0.89
N GLN A 52 4.06 -16.05 2.10
CA GLN A 52 2.93 -16.77 2.69
C GLN A 52 2.24 -15.95 3.76
N THR A 53 2.91 -14.92 4.28
CA THR A 53 2.38 -14.06 5.33
C THR A 53 2.78 -12.61 5.06
N PHE A 54 2.11 -11.68 5.74
CA PHE A 54 2.52 -10.29 5.65
C PHE A 54 3.90 -10.04 6.24
N ASP A 55 4.37 -10.87 7.16
CA ASP A 55 5.74 -10.75 7.65
C ASP A 55 6.74 -10.95 6.51
N ASP A 56 6.46 -11.86 5.60
CA ASP A 56 7.29 -12.07 4.42
C ASP A 56 7.26 -10.84 3.51
N ILE A 57 6.10 -10.22 3.35
CA ILE A 57 5.96 -9.00 2.56
C ILE A 57 6.75 -7.87 3.20
N TYR A 58 6.65 -7.70 4.52
CA TYR A 58 7.43 -6.69 5.23
C TYR A 58 8.94 -6.89 5.03
N ALA A 59 9.38 -8.14 5.04
CA ALA A 59 10.78 -8.45 4.81
C ALA A 59 11.23 -8.03 3.40
N HIS A 60 10.38 -8.24 2.41
CA HIS A 60 10.69 -7.81 1.05
C HIS A 60 10.71 -6.30 0.88
N LEU A 61 9.81 -5.60 1.57
CA LEU A 61 9.73 -4.15 1.47
C LEU A 61 10.82 -3.44 2.29
N GLY A 62 11.32 -4.10 3.33
CA GLY A 62 12.41 -3.56 4.14
C GLY A 62 12.07 -2.24 4.80
N SER A 63 12.96 -1.27 4.68
CA SER A 63 12.80 0.03 5.34
C SER A 63 11.60 0.82 4.85
N LEU A 64 11.13 0.57 3.65
CA LEU A 64 9.97 1.27 3.12
C LEU A 64 8.72 0.96 3.95
N ALA A 65 8.55 -0.31 4.33
CA ALA A 65 7.43 -0.69 5.19
C ALA A 65 7.54 -0.02 6.55
N ASP A 66 8.73 0.01 7.14
CA ASP A 66 8.95 0.65 8.42
C ASP A 66 8.63 2.14 8.37
N GLU A 67 9.02 2.81 7.31
CA GLU A 67 8.72 4.22 7.12
C GLU A 67 7.22 4.47 7.03
N CYS A 68 6.51 3.64 6.28
CA CYS A 68 5.06 3.75 6.17
C CYS A 68 4.37 3.55 7.51
N LEU A 69 4.79 2.53 8.27
CA LEU A 69 4.20 2.27 9.58
C LEU A 69 4.45 3.40 10.55
N ASN A 70 5.65 3.97 10.52
CA ASN A 70 5.99 5.11 11.38
C ASN A 70 5.14 6.33 11.05
N VAL A 71 4.94 6.60 9.76
CA VAL A 71 4.10 7.71 9.33
C VAL A 71 2.66 7.51 9.81
N LEU A 72 2.13 6.29 9.68
CA LEU A 72 0.76 6.01 10.11
C LEU A 72 0.60 6.18 11.60
N GLN A 73 1.56 5.74 12.39
CA GLN A 73 1.50 5.90 13.83
C GLN A 73 1.60 7.37 14.24
N LYS A 74 2.50 8.10 13.62
CA LYS A 74 2.81 9.47 14.00
C LYS A 74 1.76 10.46 13.49
N ASP A 75 1.44 10.38 12.21
CA ASP A 75 0.60 11.39 11.57
C ASP A 75 -0.88 11.18 11.88
N TYR A 76 -1.29 9.94 12.14
CA TYR A 76 -2.69 9.61 12.36
C TYR A 76 -2.97 9.12 13.78
N ASP A 77 -1.96 9.15 14.64
CA ASP A 77 -2.11 8.79 16.04
C ASP A 77 -2.68 7.38 16.20
N LEU A 78 -2.09 6.43 15.51
CA LEU A 78 -2.50 5.03 15.59
C LEU A 78 -1.53 4.22 16.43
N SER A 79 -2.04 3.20 17.09
CA SER A 79 -1.18 2.21 17.73
C SER A 79 -0.41 1.45 16.65
N LYS A 80 0.63 0.75 17.07
CA LYS A 80 1.39 -0.07 16.14
C LYS A 80 0.51 -1.15 15.49
N ALA A 81 -0.36 -1.77 16.29
CA ALA A 81 -1.26 -2.80 15.80
C ALA A 81 -2.25 -2.24 14.77
N ASP A 82 -2.85 -1.08 15.05
CA ASP A 82 -3.78 -0.45 14.11
C ASP A 82 -3.07 0.00 12.85
N ALA A 83 -1.86 0.53 12.98
CA ALA A 83 -1.08 0.95 11.82
C ALA A 83 -0.78 -0.25 10.91
N LYS A 84 -0.43 -1.39 11.47
CA LYS A 84 -0.19 -2.61 10.70
C LYS A 84 -1.45 -3.07 9.99
N THR A 85 -2.57 -3.08 10.69
CA THR A 85 -3.85 -3.48 10.09
C THR A 85 -4.21 -2.56 8.93
N LEU A 86 -4.10 -1.27 9.14
CA LEU A 86 -4.39 -0.30 8.08
C LEU A 86 -3.47 -0.49 6.90
N PHE A 87 -2.17 -0.64 7.15
CA PHE A 87 -1.19 -0.85 6.10
C PHE A 87 -1.55 -2.09 5.26
N GLU A 88 -1.87 -3.19 5.93
CA GLU A 88 -2.15 -4.45 5.23
C GLU A 88 -3.38 -4.34 4.35
N HIS A 89 -4.45 -3.72 4.83
CA HIS A 89 -5.65 -3.53 4.02
C HIS A 89 -5.41 -2.64 2.83
N VAL A 90 -4.73 -1.53 3.04
CA VAL A 90 -4.44 -0.60 1.95
C VAL A 90 -3.45 -1.22 0.96
N TRP A 91 -2.48 -2.00 1.48
CA TRP A 91 -1.55 -2.72 0.62
C TRP A 91 -2.29 -3.67 -0.33
N ILE A 92 -3.20 -4.49 0.22
CA ILE A 92 -3.96 -5.44 -0.60
C ILE A 92 -4.71 -4.71 -1.70
N HIS A 93 -5.36 -3.61 -1.36
CA HIS A 93 -6.12 -2.82 -2.31
C HIS A 93 -5.22 -2.21 -3.38
N THR A 94 -4.12 -1.60 -2.95
CA THR A 94 -3.16 -0.96 -3.85
C THR A 94 -2.50 -1.98 -4.78
N PHE A 95 -2.12 -3.12 -4.23
CA PHE A 95 -1.56 -4.21 -5.02
C PHE A 95 -2.55 -4.66 -6.09
N GLY A 96 -3.82 -4.80 -5.73
CA GLY A 96 -4.84 -5.23 -6.67
C GLY A 96 -5.02 -4.24 -7.82
N ILE A 97 -5.08 -2.96 -7.51
CA ILE A 97 -5.17 -1.92 -8.54
C ILE A 97 -3.94 -1.97 -9.45
N GLY A 98 -2.75 -2.07 -8.84
CA GLY A 98 -1.51 -2.14 -9.61
C GLY A 98 -1.45 -3.38 -10.51
N ALA A 99 -1.89 -4.52 -10.01
CA ALA A 99 -1.91 -5.75 -10.78
C ALA A 99 -2.85 -5.64 -11.99
N LEU A 100 -4.03 -5.03 -11.79
CA LEU A 100 -4.97 -4.81 -12.88
C LEU A 100 -4.37 -3.90 -13.97
N CYS A 101 -3.62 -2.88 -13.55
CA CYS A 101 -2.95 -1.99 -14.48
C CYS A 101 -1.79 -2.69 -15.19
N ALA A 102 -0.95 -3.39 -14.43
CA ALA A 102 0.27 -4.01 -14.99
C ALA A 102 -0.04 -5.12 -15.98
N THR A 103 -1.16 -5.82 -15.80
CA THR A 103 -1.57 -6.89 -16.71
C THR A 103 -2.39 -6.39 -17.89
N GLY A 104 -2.67 -5.10 -17.93
CA GLY A 104 -3.49 -4.52 -18.98
C GLY A 104 -4.97 -4.84 -18.86
N THR A 105 -5.40 -5.41 -17.74
CA THR A 105 -6.80 -5.75 -17.51
C THR A 105 -7.66 -4.50 -17.36
N CYS A 106 -7.14 -3.51 -16.67
CA CYS A 106 -7.82 -2.22 -16.48
C CYS A 106 -6.85 -1.09 -16.78
N ASP A 107 -7.39 0.03 -17.23
CA ASP A 107 -6.62 1.23 -17.47
C ASP A 107 -7.27 2.38 -16.69
N PHE A 108 -7.00 2.41 -15.40
CA PHE A 108 -7.54 3.44 -14.52
C PHE A 108 -6.82 4.77 -14.77
N SER A 109 -7.58 5.85 -14.77
CA SER A 109 -7.01 7.19 -14.83
C SER A 109 -6.38 7.55 -13.49
N HIS A 110 -5.53 8.57 -13.50
CA HIS A 110 -4.93 9.08 -12.27
C HIS A 110 -6.01 9.46 -11.25
N GLU A 111 -7.07 10.11 -11.69
CA GLU A 111 -8.19 10.49 -10.82
C GLU A 111 -8.89 9.30 -10.22
N GLN A 112 -9.14 8.27 -11.03
CA GLN A 112 -9.79 7.06 -10.53
C GLN A 112 -8.93 6.38 -9.47
N ILE A 113 -7.64 6.29 -9.70
CA ILE A 113 -6.72 5.69 -8.75
C ILE A 113 -6.71 6.48 -7.45
N ALA A 114 -6.59 7.79 -7.54
CA ALA A 114 -6.58 8.66 -6.36
C ALA A 114 -7.87 8.50 -5.55
N GLN A 115 -8.99 8.43 -6.23
CA GLN A 115 -10.29 8.28 -5.57
C GLN A 115 -10.41 6.92 -4.87
N MET A 116 -9.99 5.86 -5.53
CA MET A 116 -10.03 4.51 -4.94
C MET A 116 -9.16 4.43 -3.68
N LEU A 117 -7.95 4.97 -3.75
CA LEU A 117 -7.05 4.97 -2.59
C LEU A 117 -7.61 5.81 -1.44
N THR A 118 -8.16 6.97 -1.76
CA THR A 118 -8.74 7.85 -0.75
C THR A 118 -9.94 7.17 -0.07
N GLN A 119 -10.80 6.56 -0.84
CA GLN A 119 -11.98 5.89 -0.29
C GLN A 119 -11.60 4.73 0.61
N ASP A 120 -10.66 3.92 0.19
CA ASP A 120 -10.21 2.77 0.97
C ASP A 120 -9.56 3.23 2.28
N PHE A 121 -8.64 4.19 2.19
CA PHE A 121 -7.96 4.72 3.36
C PHE A 121 -8.92 5.36 4.34
N THR A 122 -9.82 6.19 3.82
CA THR A 122 -10.80 6.89 4.65
C THR A 122 -11.74 5.92 5.36
N ALA A 123 -12.22 4.91 4.64
CA ALA A 123 -13.11 3.91 5.22
C ALA A 123 -12.43 3.17 6.38
N MET A 124 -11.18 2.77 6.18
CA MET A 124 -10.43 2.08 7.22
C MET A 124 -10.14 2.99 8.42
N MET A 125 -9.79 4.25 8.16
CA MET A 125 -9.55 5.21 9.24
C MET A 125 -10.81 5.46 10.06
N MET A 126 -11.94 5.61 9.39
CA MET A 126 -13.21 5.79 10.09
C MET A 126 -13.54 4.58 10.97
N LEU A 127 -13.32 3.39 10.44
CA LEU A 127 -13.55 2.18 11.20
C LEU A 127 -12.64 2.13 12.43
N MET A 128 -11.37 2.43 12.27
CA MET A 128 -10.42 2.36 13.38
C MET A 128 -10.66 3.41 14.45
N LYS A 129 -11.02 4.63 14.04
CA LYS A 129 -11.22 5.70 15.02
C LYS A 129 -12.51 5.56 15.80
N SER A 130 -13.55 4.97 15.20
CA SER A 130 -14.84 4.80 15.85
C SER A 130 -15.03 3.39 16.42
N GLY A 131 -14.18 2.45 16.02
CA GLY A 131 -14.56 1.07 16.03
C GLY A 131 -13.97 0.19 17.12
N LYS A 132 -13.38 0.73 18.14
CA LYS A 132 -12.81 -0.14 19.18
C LYS A 132 -13.81 -1.11 19.76
N PRO A 133 -15.00 -0.64 20.16
CA PRO A 133 -16.01 -1.57 20.65
C PRO A 133 -16.61 -2.45 19.57
N SER A 134 -16.47 -2.06 18.32
CA SER A 134 -17.09 -2.81 17.22
C SER A 134 -16.53 -4.20 17.05
N GLN A 135 -15.31 -4.43 17.52
CA GLN A 135 -14.74 -5.77 17.48
C GLN A 135 -15.54 -6.73 18.37
N ALA A 136 -15.91 -6.27 19.55
CA ALA A 136 -16.76 -7.06 20.42
C ALA A 136 -18.11 -7.32 19.78
N SER A 137 -18.66 -6.33 19.09
CA SER A 137 -19.92 -6.49 18.38
C SER A 137 -19.85 -7.54 17.28
N ILE A 138 -18.76 -7.53 16.55
CA ILE A 138 -18.56 -8.46 15.45
C ILE A 138 -18.40 -9.87 15.96
N SER A 139 -17.64 -10.04 17.03
CA SER A 139 -17.40 -11.37 17.59
C SER A 139 -18.60 -11.92 18.33
N GLY A 140 -19.48 -11.05 18.70
CA GLY A 140 -20.75 -11.45 19.28
C GLY A 140 -21.72 -11.80 18.20
#